data_68b35e28f18f633abaec3f02985c2c52
#
_entry.id   68b35e28f18f633abaec3f02985c2c52
#
_cell.length_a   1.000
_cell.length_b   1.000
_cell.length_c   1.000
_cell.angle_alpha   90.00
_cell.angle_beta   90.00
_cell.angle_gamma   90.00
#
_symmetry.space_group_name_H-M   'P 1'
#
loop_
_entity.id
_entity.type
_entity.pdbx_description
1 polymer ?
#
loop_
_entity_poly.entity_id
_entity_poly.type
_entity_poly.pdbx_seq_one_letter_code
_entity_poly.pdbx_strand_id
1 'polypeptide(L)'
;LGLMQASATTLENNRVKLTVEVEESAIDVAMDATAKAFANDIAIKGFRKGKAPRSMIEARIGGPQVLRAEALNAALPDFYARAVADTLIDPIGQPSVHIVSGEREGDLVFEAEVEVRPELPLAGHRDLKVTVPAPYATDEDIDGRIKALLANDATLQVVDRGVVTGDHVLLRVHGEDPADPANVIDVDDFTYEVGTNQITDGVDELIVGLKTGEHLELIGRGPGGVPMKWDFDIKEVNEQVLPELTDEWVEENSEFATVEALRDAVSQQISRMKVVEAQMSRRDATLEALGDLIEEGLLPEALIDSETESRVHELQHRLSNQGLELDTFLRVTNQSAEDLIAVLKDDAKKAVRVDLALRALARGENLDATDERVDEELATTA
;
A
#
# COMPACT_ATOMS: atom_id res chain seq x y z
N LEU A 1 36.74 8.64 -21.13
CA LEU A 1 36.29 7.55 -21.99
C LEU A 1 37.43 6.55 -22.09
N GLY A 2 37.37 5.33 -21.50
CA GLY A 2 38.36 4.30 -21.61
C GLY A 2 39.01 3.82 -20.30
N LEU A 3 38.62 4.37 -19.14
CA LEU A 3 39.21 4.03 -17.85
C LEU A 3 38.61 2.78 -17.17
N MET A 4 37.54 2.22 -17.74
CA MET A 4 36.84 1.05 -17.19
C MET A 4 36.21 0.25 -18.33
N GLN A 5 36.29 -1.07 -18.24
CA GLN A 5 35.56 -2.00 -19.11
C GLN A 5 34.74 -2.96 -18.23
N ALA A 6 33.49 -3.22 -18.65
CA ALA A 6 32.63 -4.15 -17.97
C ALA A 6 32.06 -5.18 -18.93
N SER A 7 31.95 -6.42 -18.49
CA SER A 7 31.30 -7.50 -19.23
C SER A 7 30.37 -8.28 -18.29
N ALA A 8 29.22 -8.69 -18.83
CA ALA A 8 28.20 -9.46 -18.10
C ALA A 8 28.15 -10.90 -18.63
N THR A 9 28.12 -11.87 -17.73
CA THR A 9 27.93 -13.28 -18.04
C THR A 9 26.75 -13.80 -17.26
N THR A 10 25.73 -14.31 -17.96
CA THR A 10 24.54 -14.88 -17.33
C THR A 10 24.90 -16.21 -16.64
N LEU A 11 24.44 -16.35 -15.42
CA LEU A 11 24.53 -17.56 -14.60
C LEU A 11 23.14 -18.21 -14.48
N GLU A 12 23.06 -19.35 -13.80
CA GLU A 12 21.79 -19.99 -13.45
C GLU A 12 21.02 -19.17 -12.40
N ASN A 13 19.71 -19.40 -12.29
CA ASN A 13 18.82 -18.78 -11.28
C ASN A 13 18.78 -17.24 -11.31
N ASN A 14 18.63 -16.68 -12.51
CA ASN A 14 18.52 -15.22 -12.72
C ASN A 14 19.70 -14.42 -12.13
N ARG A 15 20.89 -15.00 -12.08
CA ARG A 15 22.12 -14.32 -11.61
C ARG A 15 22.97 -13.92 -12.79
N VAL A 16 23.64 -12.82 -12.64
CA VAL A 16 24.65 -12.33 -13.59
C VAL A 16 25.95 -12.09 -12.85
N LYS A 17 27.05 -12.51 -13.48
CA LYS A 17 28.39 -12.17 -13.06
C LYS A 17 28.92 -11.04 -13.92
N LEU A 18 29.16 -9.90 -13.32
CA LEU A 18 29.89 -8.80 -13.91
C LEU A 18 31.38 -9.00 -13.68
N THR A 19 32.17 -8.88 -14.72
CA THR A 19 33.65 -8.75 -14.63
C THR A 19 34.00 -7.33 -15.05
N VAL A 20 34.64 -6.61 -14.15
CA VAL A 20 34.94 -5.17 -14.32
C VAL A 20 36.45 -4.97 -14.21
N GLU A 21 37.01 -4.34 -15.24
CA GLU A 21 38.42 -3.96 -15.30
C GLU A 21 38.52 -2.44 -15.21
N VAL A 22 39.28 -1.91 -14.25
CA VAL A 22 39.47 -0.48 -14.00
C VAL A 22 40.94 -0.17 -14.11
N GLU A 23 41.31 0.73 -15.01
CA GLU A 23 42.68 1.18 -15.20
C GLU A 23 43.26 1.83 -13.93
N GLU A 24 44.56 1.67 -13.70
CA GLU A 24 45.28 2.25 -12.56
C GLU A 24 45.11 3.77 -12.46
N SER A 25 44.99 4.45 -13.61
CA SER A 25 44.73 5.91 -13.69
C SER A 25 43.44 6.33 -13.01
N ALA A 26 42.37 5.51 -13.09
CA ALA A 26 41.11 5.78 -12.41
C ALA A 26 41.21 5.54 -10.90
N ILE A 27 42.02 4.55 -10.50
CA ILE A 27 42.27 4.27 -9.09
C ILE A 27 43.11 5.38 -8.46
N ASP A 28 44.07 5.94 -9.19
CA ASP A 28 44.82 7.10 -8.71
C ASP A 28 43.93 8.32 -8.44
N VAL A 29 42.94 8.56 -9.29
CA VAL A 29 41.93 9.61 -9.06
C VAL A 29 41.13 9.33 -7.79
N ALA A 30 40.72 8.09 -7.56
CA ALA A 30 40.03 7.70 -6.33
C ALA A 30 40.92 7.86 -5.09
N MET A 31 42.19 7.47 -5.20
CA MET A 31 43.19 7.66 -4.11
C MET A 31 43.40 9.14 -3.78
N ASP A 32 43.44 10.01 -4.76
CA ASP A 32 43.58 11.45 -4.54
C ASP A 32 42.32 12.04 -3.88
N ALA A 33 41.14 11.59 -4.25
CA ALA A 33 39.88 11.98 -3.63
C ALA A 33 39.81 11.53 -2.17
N THR A 34 40.18 10.29 -1.89
CA THR A 34 40.23 9.71 -0.54
C THR A 34 41.29 10.39 0.32
N ALA A 35 42.48 10.66 -0.21
CA ALA A 35 43.50 11.41 0.50
C ALA A 35 43.02 12.83 0.87
N LYS A 36 42.28 13.49 -0.02
CA LYS A 36 41.70 14.80 0.25
C LYS A 36 40.61 14.73 1.34
N ALA A 37 39.81 13.67 1.36
CA ALA A 37 38.83 13.43 2.45
C ALA A 37 39.55 13.27 3.79
N PHE A 38 40.56 12.38 3.88
CA PHE A 38 41.38 12.23 5.09
C PHE A 38 42.09 13.51 5.52
N ALA A 39 42.55 14.34 4.55
CA ALA A 39 43.16 15.63 4.88
C ALA A 39 42.17 16.61 5.55
N ASN A 40 40.88 16.44 5.33
CA ASN A 40 39.82 17.21 6.01
C ASN A 40 39.51 16.68 7.41
N ASP A 41 39.76 15.41 7.69
CA ASP A 41 39.44 14.80 8.97
C ASP A 41 40.62 14.73 9.93
N ILE A 42 41.81 14.52 9.39
CA ILE A 42 43.03 14.35 10.18
C ILE A 42 43.85 15.63 10.18
N ALA A 43 44.20 16.13 11.39
CA ALA A 43 45.13 17.25 11.51
C ALA A 43 46.57 16.81 11.27
N ILE A 44 47.22 17.40 10.28
CA ILE A 44 48.65 17.15 9.98
C ILE A 44 49.46 18.39 10.38
N LYS A 45 50.47 18.20 11.22
CA LYS A 45 51.33 19.27 11.74
C LYS A 45 52.03 19.97 10.53
N GLY A 46 51.86 21.29 10.43
CA GLY A 46 52.43 22.13 9.39
C GLY A 46 51.51 22.38 8.18
N PHE A 47 50.30 21.77 8.13
CA PHE A 47 49.35 22.02 7.06
C PHE A 47 47.99 22.46 7.60
N ARG A 48 47.33 23.34 6.83
CA ARG A 48 45.95 23.70 7.09
C ARG A 48 45.07 22.50 6.73
N LYS A 49 44.00 22.28 7.47
CA LYS A 49 42.99 21.23 7.23
C LYS A 49 42.56 21.18 5.76
N GLY A 50 42.63 20.02 5.14
CA GLY A 50 42.32 19.81 3.71
C GLY A 50 43.42 20.22 2.72
N LYS A 51 44.60 20.60 3.18
CA LYS A 51 45.72 21.08 2.31
C LYS A 51 47.01 20.25 2.40
N ALA A 52 46.99 19.17 3.14
CA ALA A 52 48.12 18.24 3.21
C ALA A 52 48.30 17.47 1.89
N PRO A 53 49.52 17.32 1.35
CA PRO A 53 49.78 16.49 0.18
C PRO A 53 49.47 15.02 0.46
N ARG A 54 49.12 14.25 -0.60
CA ARG A 54 48.83 12.80 -0.55
C ARG A 54 49.91 12.02 0.19
N SER A 55 51.19 12.26 -0.11
CA SER A 55 52.30 11.58 0.53
C SER A 55 52.38 11.74 2.06
N MET A 56 51.92 12.89 2.57
CA MET A 56 51.88 13.13 4.02
C MET A 56 50.68 12.42 4.66
N ILE A 57 49.57 12.28 3.94
CA ILE A 57 48.44 11.47 4.35
C ILE A 57 48.82 9.98 4.39
N GLU A 58 49.40 9.47 3.33
CA GLU A 58 49.89 8.08 3.22
C GLU A 58 50.80 7.75 4.40
N ALA A 59 51.80 8.58 4.67
CA ALA A 59 52.70 8.38 5.82
C ALA A 59 51.98 8.36 7.18
N ARG A 60 50.85 9.08 7.29
CA ARG A 60 50.10 9.20 8.55
C ARG A 60 49.15 8.03 8.78
N ILE A 61 48.57 7.46 7.71
CA ILE A 61 47.57 6.39 7.78
C ILE A 61 48.19 4.98 7.70
N GLY A 62 49.51 4.85 7.45
CA GLY A 62 50.20 3.54 7.42
C GLY A 62 50.75 3.13 6.05
N GLY A 63 50.76 4.06 5.08
CA GLY A 63 51.39 3.84 3.77
C GLY A 63 50.43 3.90 2.58
N PRO A 64 50.97 3.90 1.34
CA PRO A 64 50.20 3.99 0.11
C PRO A 64 49.20 2.82 -0.09
N GLN A 65 49.55 1.63 0.42
CA GLN A 65 48.67 0.47 0.30
C GLN A 65 47.39 0.61 1.15
N VAL A 66 47.50 1.25 2.34
CA VAL A 66 46.32 1.54 3.19
C VAL A 66 45.43 2.55 2.52
N LEU A 67 46.01 3.64 1.94
CA LEU A 67 45.25 4.62 1.19
C LEU A 67 44.56 3.97 -0.01
N ARG A 68 45.20 3.07 -0.71
CA ARG A 68 44.62 2.36 -1.85
C ARG A 68 43.44 1.49 -1.42
N ALA A 69 43.57 0.72 -0.37
CA ALA A 69 42.50 -0.12 0.15
C ALA A 69 41.27 0.70 0.53
N GLU A 70 41.47 1.83 1.22
CA GLU A 70 40.38 2.76 1.58
C GLU A 70 39.74 3.41 0.34
N ALA A 71 40.57 3.78 -0.65
CA ALA A 71 40.09 4.35 -1.91
C ALA A 71 39.28 3.35 -2.72
N LEU A 72 39.72 2.09 -2.78
CA LEU A 72 38.97 1.01 -3.44
C LEU A 72 37.66 0.76 -2.75
N ASN A 73 37.62 0.63 -1.41
CA ASN A 73 36.39 0.48 -0.65
C ASN A 73 35.38 1.62 -0.92
N ALA A 74 35.87 2.85 -1.00
CA ALA A 74 35.02 4.01 -1.26
C ALA A 74 34.55 4.09 -2.74
N ALA A 75 35.35 3.63 -3.71
CA ALA A 75 35.08 3.77 -5.14
C ALA A 75 34.37 2.56 -5.77
N LEU A 76 34.45 1.37 -5.14
CA LEU A 76 33.82 0.15 -5.67
C LEU A 76 32.33 0.28 -5.94
N PRO A 77 31.52 0.94 -5.09
CA PRO A 77 30.09 1.16 -5.39
C PRO A 77 29.87 1.97 -6.67
N ASP A 78 30.70 2.99 -6.92
CA ASP A 78 30.60 3.83 -8.11
C ASP A 78 31.05 3.07 -9.37
N PHE A 79 32.10 2.25 -9.27
CA PHE A 79 32.54 1.39 -10.37
C PHE A 79 31.49 0.34 -10.71
N TYR A 80 30.87 -0.26 -9.69
CA TYR A 80 29.76 -1.21 -9.88
C TYR A 80 28.56 -0.54 -10.55
N ALA A 81 28.13 0.64 -10.07
CA ALA A 81 27.01 1.36 -10.65
C ALA A 81 27.21 1.70 -12.13
N ARG A 82 28.44 2.10 -12.50
CA ARG A 82 28.81 2.32 -13.92
C ARG A 82 28.79 1.03 -14.73
N ALA A 83 29.31 -0.06 -14.17
CA ALA A 83 29.33 -1.36 -14.84
C ALA A 83 27.89 -1.85 -15.11
N VAL A 84 26.96 -1.66 -14.16
CA VAL A 84 25.52 -1.94 -14.34
C VAL A 84 24.95 -1.12 -15.49
N ALA A 85 25.23 0.20 -15.53
CA ALA A 85 24.76 1.08 -16.58
C ALA A 85 25.31 0.70 -17.97
N ASP A 86 26.62 0.39 -18.05
CA ASP A 86 27.29 0.02 -19.30
C ASP A 86 26.83 -1.34 -19.86
N THR A 87 26.46 -2.27 -18.98
CA THR A 87 26.01 -3.62 -19.35
C THR A 87 24.49 -3.75 -19.47
N LEU A 88 23.71 -2.70 -19.10
CA LEU A 88 22.25 -2.65 -19.17
C LEU A 88 21.55 -3.79 -18.41
N ILE A 89 22.16 -4.29 -17.34
CA ILE A 89 21.50 -5.26 -16.46
C ILE A 89 20.57 -4.55 -15.47
N ASP A 90 19.53 -5.25 -15.00
CA ASP A 90 18.56 -4.75 -13.98
C ASP A 90 18.77 -5.56 -12.66
N PRO A 91 19.70 -5.13 -11.78
CA PRO A 91 19.96 -5.83 -10.54
C PRO A 91 18.82 -5.60 -9.53
N ILE A 92 18.41 -6.67 -8.83
CA ILE A 92 17.32 -6.66 -7.84
C ILE A 92 17.79 -6.92 -6.40
N GLY A 93 19.10 -7.10 -6.21
CA GLY A 93 19.66 -7.35 -4.87
C GLY A 93 21.03 -6.72 -4.71
N GLN A 94 21.63 -6.91 -3.56
CA GLN A 94 23.00 -6.47 -3.31
C GLN A 94 24.00 -7.40 -4.01
N PRO A 95 25.02 -6.87 -4.70
CA PRO A 95 26.04 -7.66 -5.33
C PRO A 95 26.98 -8.31 -4.31
N SER A 96 27.39 -9.54 -4.58
CA SER A 96 28.56 -10.14 -3.93
C SER A 96 29.80 -9.77 -4.72
N VAL A 97 30.64 -8.88 -4.17
CA VAL A 97 31.82 -8.36 -4.86
C VAL A 97 33.07 -9.07 -4.41
N HIS A 98 33.90 -9.52 -5.37
CA HIS A 98 35.17 -10.16 -5.13
C HIS A 98 36.28 -9.51 -5.98
N ILE A 99 37.36 -9.04 -5.35
CA ILE A 99 38.53 -8.50 -6.06
C ILE A 99 39.39 -9.65 -6.55
N VAL A 100 39.61 -9.75 -7.85
CA VAL A 100 40.39 -10.76 -8.50
C VAL A 100 41.89 -10.36 -8.54
N SER A 101 42.16 -9.09 -8.89
CA SER A 101 43.50 -8.54 -8.97
C SER A 101 43.51 -7.03 -8.76
N GLY A 102 44.70 -6.45 -8.56
CA GLY A 102 44.87 -4.99 -8.46
C GLY A 102 44.60 -4.42 -7.08
N GLU A 103 44.44 -5.23 -6.04
CA GLU A 103 44.24 -4.77 -4.66
C GLU A 103 45.42 -3.92 -4.14
N ARG A 104 46.63 -4.26 -4.51
CA ARG A 104 47.85 -3.59 -4.04
C ARG A 104 48.46 -2.63 -5.03
N GLU A 105 48.47 -2.96 -6.31
CA GLU A 105 49.09 -2.21 -7.42
C GLU A 105 48.52 -2.64 -8.77
N GLY A 106 48.64 -1.77 -9.78
CA GLY A 106 48.18 -2.02 -11.14
C GLY A 106 46.66 -1.88 -11.33
N ASP A 107 46.17 -2.34 -12.46
CA ASP A 107 44.78 -2.31 -12.83
C ASP A 107 43.95 -3.18 -11.88
N LEU A 108 42.77 -2.68 -11.48
CA LEU A 108 41.83 -3.40 -10.64
C LEU A 108 40.94 -4.27 -11.50
N VAL A 109 40.85 -5.56 -11.16
CA VAL A 109 39.82 -6.44 -11.70
C VAL A 109 38.99 -6.97 -10.55
N PHE A 110 37.67 -6.74 -10.62
CA PHE A 110 36.75 -7.33 -9.66
C PHE A 110 35.60 -8.02 -10.36
N GLU A 111 35.06 -9.02 -9.71
CA GLU A 111 33.82 -9.71 -10.10
C GLU A 111 32.71 -9.34 -9.14
N ALA A 112 31.51 -9.09 -9.68
CA ALA A 112 30.32 -8.87 -8.89
C ALA A 112 29.23 -9.83 -9.36
N GLU A 113 28.76 -10.70 -8.47
CA GLU A 113 27.63 -11.56 -8.74
C GLU A 113 26.37 -10.95 -8.12
N VAL A 114 25.34 -10.77 -8.92
CA VAL A 114 24.09 -10.17 -8.49
C VAL A 114 22.92 -10.89 -9.14
N GLU A 115 21.82 -10.96 -8.42
CA GLU A 115 20.53 -11.40 -8.96
C GLU A 115 19.92 -10.28 -9.81
N VAL A 116 19.42 -10.65 -10.99
CA VAL A 116 18.77 -9.70 -11.90
C VAL A 116 17.30 -10.02 -12.08
N ARG A 117 16.54 -9.02 -12.46
CA ARG A 117 15.11 -9.20 -12.74
C ARG A 117 14.92 -10.21 -13.87
N PRO A 118 14.08 -11.26 -13.66
CA PRO A 118 13.87 -12.28 -14.67
C PRO A 118 13.14 -11.76 -15.88
N GLU A 119 13.53 -12.24 -17.05
CA GLU A 119 12.80 -12.03 -18.29
C GLU A 119 11.84 -13.21 -18.50
N LEU A 120 10.57 -13.01 -18.15
CA LEU A 120 9.56 -14.05 -18.23
C LEU A 120 8.79 -13.97 -19.55
N PRO A 121 8.48 -15.11 -20.20
CA PRO A 121 7.56 -15.13 -21.33
C PRO A 121 6.14 -14.95 -20.83
N LEU A 122 5.34 -14.16 -21.55
CA LEU A 122 3.93 -13.96 -21.23
C LEU A 122 3.06 -14.59 -22.34
N ALA A 123 2.39 -15.70 -22.03
CA ALA A 123 1.47 -16.36 -22.93
C ALA A 123 0.02 -16.18 -22.45
N GLY A 124 -0.94 -16.08 -23.40
CA GLY A 124 -2.37 -16.06 -23.08
C GLY A 124 -2.93 -14.68 -22.66
N HIS A 125 -2.13 -13.63 -22.64
CA HIS A 125 -2.56 -12.30 -22.24
C HIS A 125 -3.69 -11.70 -23.12
N ARG A 126 -3.81 -12.11 -24.37
CA ARG A 126 -4.86 -11.65 -25.31
C ARG A 126 -6.21 -12.30 -25.08
N ASP A 127 -6.25 -13.42 -24.37
CA ASP A 127 -7.47 -14.20 -24.10
C ASP A 127 -8.02 -13.97 -22.69
N LEU A 128 -7.46 -13.02 -21.94
CA LEU A 128 -7.91 -12.67 -20.60
C LEU A 128 -9.37 -12.21 -20.60
N LYS A 129 -10.13 -12.71 -19.63
CA LYS A 129 -11.52 -12.32 -19.38
C LYS A 129 -11.66 -11.93 -17.92
N VAL A 130 -12.19 -10.73 -17.68
CA VAL A 130 -12.43 -10.21 -16.33
C VAL A 130 -13.90 -9.87 -16.17
N THR A 131 -14.42 -10.06 -14.97
CA THR A 131 -15.77 -9.65 -14.59
C THR A 131 -15.71 -8.28 -13.97
N VAL A 132 -16.55 -7.36 -14.43
CA VAL A 132 -16.65 -6.00 -13.90
C VAL A 132 -18.08 -5.70 -13.48
N PRO A 133 -18.29 -4.81 -12.49
CA PRO A 133 -19.62 -4.34 -12.11
C PRO A 133 -20.33 -3.67 -13.30
N ALA A 134 -21.67 -3.69 -13.28
CA ALA A 134 -22.47 -3.00 -14.28
C ALA A 134 -22.20 -1.49 -14.24
N PRO A 135 -21.90 -0.84 -15.38
CA PRO A 135 -21.59 0.60 -15.42
C PRO A 135 -22.84 1.50 -15.49
N TYR A 136 -23.97 1.02 -15.04
CA TYR A 136 -25.25 1.74 -15.06
C TYR A 136 -26.04 1.46 -13.79
N ALA A 137 -26.95 2.40 -13.45
CA ALA A 137 -27.86 2.23 -12.34
C ALA A 137 -28.90 1.17 -12.64
N THR A 138 -29.16 0.28 -11.69
CA THR A 138 -30.31 -0.62 -11.71
C THR A 138 -31.53 0.04 -11.06
N ASP A 139 -32.73 -0.48 -11.32
CA ASP A 139 -33.96 0.00 -10.65
C ASP A 139 -33.83 -0.12 -9.12
N GLU A 140 -33.20 -1.19 -8.64
CA GLU A 140 -32.95 -1.39 -7.21
C GLU A 140 -32.05 -0.31 -6.60
N ASP A 141 -30.99 0.09 -7.30
CA ASP A 141 -30.12 1.21 -6.87
C ASP A 141 -30.90 2.53 -6.78
N ILE A 142 -31.75 2.79 -7.79
CA ILE A 142 -32.56 4.00 -7.87
C ILE A 142 -33.59 4.02 -6.74
N ASP A 143 -34.33 2.93 -6.57
CA ASP A 143 -35.33 2.80 -5.52
C ASP A 143 -34.72 2.87 -4.12
N GLY A 144 -33.57 2.23 -3.91
CA GLY A 144 -32.80 2.32 -2.66
C GLY A 144 -32.39 3.76 -2.35
N ARG A 145 -31.92 4.50 -3.34
CA ARG A 145 -31.53 5.91 -3.17
C ARG A 145 -32.74 6.82 -2.87
N ILE A 146 -33.84 6.61 -3.57
CA ILE A 146 -35.10 7.35 -3.32
C ILE A 146 -35.64 7.04 -1.94
N LYS A 147 -35.63 5.74 -1.53
CA LYS A 147 -36.03 5.35 -0.17
C LYS A 147 -35.19 6.06 0.90
N ALA A 148 -33.88 6.17 0.68
CA ALA A 148 -32.98 6.88 1.59
C ALA A 148 -33.28 8.40 1.63
N LEU A 149 -33.76 9.01 0.52
CA LEU A 149 -34.21 10.40 0.51
C LEU A 149 -35.50 10.56 1.30
N LEU A 150 -36.49 9.68 1.08
CA LEU A 150 -37.76 9.68 1.82
C LEU A 150 -37.57 9.45 3.32
N ALA A 151 -36.53 8.70 3.72
CA ALA A 151 -36.24 8.45 5.11
C ALA A 151 -35.85 9.69 5.91
N ASN A 152 -35.34 10.74 5.25
CA ASN A 152 -35.07 12.04 5.91
C ASN A 152 -36.34 12.74 6.41
N ASP A 153 -37.45 12.53 5.74
CA ASP A 153 -38.76 13.13 6.08
C ASP A 153 -39.74 12.10 6.67
N ALA A 154 -39.21 10.95 7.07
CA ALA A 154 -39.99 9.89 7.67
C ALA A 154 -40.56 10.32 9.04
N THR A 155 -41.76 9.86 9.36
CA THR A 155 -42.33 10.00 10.69
C THR A 155 -42.22 8.70 11.48
N LEU A 156 -41.90 8.81 12.76
CA LEU A 156 -41.87 7.66 13.66
C LEU A 156 -43.28 7.44 14.24
N GLN A 157 -43.83 6.26 14.07
CA GLN A 157 -45.13 5.88 14.60
C GLN A 157 -44.96 4.72 15.60
N VAL A 158 -45.48 4.93 16.81
CA VAL A 158 -45.48 3.87 17.85
C VAL A 158 -46.34 2.70 17.39
N VAL A 159 -45.77 1.51 17.53
CA VAL A 159 -46.44 0.25 17.14
C VAL A 159 -46.43 -0.75 18.26
N ASP A 160 -47.50 -1.54 18.38
CA ASP A 160 -47.66 -2.63 19.36
C ASP A 160 -47.45 -3.98 18.69
N ARG A 161 -46.25 -4.18 18.20
CA ARG A 161 -45.76 -5.47 17.60
C ARG A 161 -44.31 -5.73 18.00
N GLY A 162 -43.83 -6.91 17.67
CA GLY A 162 -42.40 -7.20 17.80
C GLY A 162 -41.56 -6.33 16.89
N VAL A 163 -40.36 -5.99 17.34
CA VAL A 163 -39.33 -5.23 16.61
C VAL A 163 -38.97 -5.93 15.30
N VAL A 164 -38.86 -5.18 14.24
CA VAL A 164 -38.30 -5.64 12.95
C VAL A 164 -37.13 -4.76 12.53
N THR A 165 -36.31 -5.27 11.62
CA THR A 165 -35.18 -4.50 11.05
C THR A 165 -35.69 -3.23 10.38
N GLY A 166 -35.07 -2.07 10.68
CA GLY A 166 -35.48 -0.74 10.24
C GLY A 166 -36.40 0.00 11.20
N ASP A 167 -36.86 -0.62 12.27
CA ASP A 167 -37.58 0.08 13.34
C ASP A 167 -36.63 0.94 14.18
N HIS A 168 -37.16 2.03 14.73
CA HIS A 168 -36.47 2.87 15.70
C HIS A 168 -36.96 2.51 17.09
N VAL A 169 -36.13 1.90 17.91
CA VAL A 169 -36.48 1.44 19.24
C VAL A 169 -35.93 2.40 20.28
N LEU A 170 -36.80 2.89 21.17
CA LEU A 170 -36.37 3.64 22.35
C LEU A 170 -35.95 2.65 23.44
N LEU A 171 -34.67 2.70 23.78
CA LEU A 171 -34.05 1.78 24.71
C LEU A 171 -33.57 2.49 25.98
N ARG A 172 -33.64 1.83 27.13
CA ARG A 172 -32.64 2.04 28.17
C ARG A 172 -31.48 1.12 27.88
N VAL A 173 -30.27 1.67 27.90
CA VAL A 173 -29.03 0.91 27.66
C VAL A 173 -28.16 0.99 28.91
N HIS A 174 -27.85 -0.14 29.50
CA HIS A 174 -26.90 -0.24 30.59
C HIS A 174 -25.78 -1.21 30.19
N GLY A 175 -24.53 -0.76 30.27
CA GLY A 175 -23.34 -1.54 29.96
C GLY A 175 -22.36 -1.50 31.12
N GLU A 176 -21.89 -2.64 31.59
CA GLU A 176 -20.93 -2.77 32.69
C GLU A 176 -19.72 -3.58 32.23
N ASP A 177 -18.51 -3.08 32.51
CA ASP A 177 -17.26 -3.82 32.31
C ASP A 177 -17.05 -4.76 33.51
N PRO A 178 -17.07 -6.10 33.31
CA PRO A 178 -16.84 -7.05 34.40
C PRO A 178 -15.47 -6.95 35.08
N ALA A 179 -14.49 -6.36 34.39
CA ALA A 179 -13.13 -6.19 34.91
C ALA A 179 -12.92 -4.84 35.63
N ASP A 180 -13.71 -3.83 35.28
CA ASP A 180 -13.69 -2.51 35.90
C ASP A 180 -15.09 -1.96 36.19
N PRO A 181 -15.62 -2.18 37.39
CA PRO A 181 -16.97 -1.72 37.78
C PRO A 181 -17.17 -0.20 37.74
N ALA A 182 -16.10 0.59 37.56
CA ALA A 182 -16.20 2.03 37.38
C ALA A 182 -16.48 2.42 35.90
N ASN A 183 -16.25 1.50 34.96
CA ASN A 183 -16.52 1.69 33.54
C ASN A 183 -17.96 1.24 33.23
N VAL A 184 -18.89 2.16 33.42
CA VAL A 184 -20.34 1.93 33.24
C VAL A 184 -20.86 2.89 32.18
N ILE A 185 -21.69 2.39 31.30
CA ILE A 185 -22.49 3.17 30.34
C ILE A 185 -23.96 3.02 30.80
N ASP A 186 -24.64 4.13 31.08
CA ASP A 186 -26.05 4.15 31.46
C ASP A 186 -26.75 5.28 30.72
N VAL A 187 -27.64 4.94 29.80
CA VAL A 187 -28.40 5.87 28.99
C VAL A 187 -29.88 5.49 29.03
N ASP A 188 -30.68 6.39 29.58
CA ASP A 188 -32.10 6.10 29.85
C ASP A 188 -33.00 6.14 28.60
N ASP A 189 -32.73 7.02 27.65
CA ASP A 189 -33.56 7.22 26.44
C ASP A 189 -32.63 7.27 25.20
N PHE A 190 -32.26 6.08 24.73
CA PHE A 190 -31.45 5.91 23.54
C PHE A 190 -32.33 5.43 22.38
N THR A 191 -32.40 6.24 21.31
CA THR A 191 -33.10 5.81 20.08
C THR A 191 -32.13 5.03 19.22
N TYR A 192 -32.46 3.77 18.94
CA TYR A 192 -31.67 2.84 18.19
C TYR A 192 -32.39 2.40 16.92
N GLU A 193 -31.74 2.55 15.76
CA GLU A 193 -32.22 1.99 14.50
C GLU A 193 -31.74 0.54 14.38
N VAL A 194 -32.68 -0.38 14.32
CA VAL A 194 -32.44 -1.84 14.28
C VAL A 194 -31.91 -2.23 12.90
N GLY A 195 -30.78 -2.89 12.85
CA GLY A 195 -30.08 -3.26 11.62
C GLY A 195 -28.76 -2.54 11.41
N THR A 196 -28.39 -1.62 12.33
CA THR A 196 -27.17 -0.82 12.22
C THR A 196 -25.98 -1.36 12.99
N ASN A 197 -26.20 -2.28 13.94
CA ASN A 197 -25.17 -2.84 14.85
C ASN A 197 -24.28 -1.77 15.55
N GLN A 198 -24.83 -0.57 15.80
CA GLN A 198 -24.05 0.58 16.31
C GLN A 198 -23.67 0.46 17.80
N ILE A 199 -24.35 -0.39 18.58
CA ILE A 199 -24.11 -0.53 20.02
C ILE A 199 -23.07 -1.62 20.26
N THR A 200 -23.36 -2.82 19.81
CA THR A 200 -22.49 -4.01 19.92
C THR A 200 -22.87 -5.06 18.89
N ASP A 201 -21.91 -5.90 18.52
CA ASP A 201 -22.15 -6.98 17.57
C ASP A 201 -23.26 -7.94 18.06
N GLY A 202 -24.17 -8.29 17.17
CA GLY A 202 -25.24 -9.26 17.43
C GLY A 202 -26.46 -8.71 18.17
N VAL A 203 -26.50 -7.44 18.55
CA VAL A 203 -27.67 -6.84 19.19
C VAL A 203 -28.90 -6.88 18.29
N ASP A 204 -28.74 -6.64 16.99
CA ASP A 204 -29.83 -6.63 16.02
C ASP A 204 -30.53 -7.98 15.89
N GLU A 205 -29.78 -9.07 15.90
CA GLU A 205 -30.35 -10.42 15.80
C GLU A 205 -31.18 -10.80 17.04
N LEU A 206 -30.80 -10.28 18.20
CA LEU A 206 -31.43 -10.61 19.46
C LEU A 206 -32.63 -9.69 19.77
N ILE A 207 -32.60 -8.45 19.32
CA ILE A 207 -33.68 -7.47 19.57
C ILE A 207 -34.88 -7.70 18.66
N VAL A 208 -34.67 -8.26 17.44
CA VAL A 208 -35.76 -8.56 16.50
C VAL A 208 -36.75 -9.54 17.11
N GLY A 209 -38.04 -9.16 17.08
CA GLY A 209 -39.15 -9.92 17.64
C GLY A 209 -39.52 -9.54 19.05
N LEU A 210 -38.68 -8.85 19.81
CA LEU A 210 -39.00 -8.38 21.16
C LEU A 210 -40.03 -7.24 21.10
N LYS A 211 -40.76 -7.04 22.21
CA LYS A 211 -41.82 -6.04 22.32
C LYS A 211 -41.51 -5.00 23.38
N THR A 212 -42.25 -3.93 23.36
CA THR A 212 -42.28 -2.93 24.43
C THR A 212 -42.41 -3.60 25.81
N GLY A 213 -41.54 -3.25 26.76
CA GLY A 213 -41.48 -3.78 28.11
C GLY A 213 -40.67 -5.05 28.23
N GLU A 214 -40.17 -5.63 27.17
CA GLU A 214 -39.25 -6.77 27.21
C GLU A 214 -37.82 -6.33 27.41
N HIS A 215 -36.99 -7.25 27.88
CA HIS A 215 -35.65 -7.07 28.35
C HIS A 215 -34.69 -8.02 27.62
N LEU A 216 -33.48 -7.53 27.33
CA LEU A 216 -32.43 -8.30 26.66
C LEU A 216 -31.09 -8.10 27.37
N GLU A 217 -30.44 -9.20 27.71
CA GLU A 217 -29.06 -9.19 28.19
C GLU A 217 -28.16 -9.88 27.16
N LEU A 218 -27.00 -9.30 26.94
CA LEU A 218 -25.96 -9.91 26.10
C LEU A 218 -24.56 -9.53 26.59
N ILE A 219 -23.57 -10.35 26.25
CA ILE A 219 -22.15 -10.02 26.41
C ILE A 219 -21.59 -9.67 25.04
N GLY A 220 -21.10 -8.45 24.90
CA GLY A 220 -20.57 -7.95 23.64
C GLY A 220 -19.39 -7.01 23.86
N ARG A 221 -18.94 -6.37 22.79
CA ARG A 221 -17.84 -5.39 22.85
C ARG A 221 -18.40 -3.99 23.06
N GLY A 222 -17.83 -3.28 24.02
CA GLY A 222 -18.08 -1.85 24.22
C GLY A 222 -17.07 -0.96 23.50
N PRO A 223 -17.11 0.34 23.76
CA PRO A 223 -16.14 1.29 23.20
C PRO A 223 -14.70 0.86 23.48
N GLY A 224 -13.87 0.96 22.44
CA GLY A 224 -12.47 0.51 22.53
C GLY A 224 -12.26 -1.01 22.51
N GLY A 225 -13.32 -1.79 22.19
CA GLY A 225 -13.26 -3.26 22.09
C GLY A 225 -13.25 -4.01 23.43
N VAL A 226 -13.54 -3.30 24.53
CA VAL A 226 -13.59 -3.88 25.88
C VAL A 226 -14.81 -4.79 26.01
N PRO A 227 -14.69 -6.02 26.57
CA PRO A 227 -15.85 -6.87 26.84
C PRO A 227 -16.78 -6.20 27.85
N MET A 228 -18.07 -6.07 27.51
CA MET A 228 -19.09 -5.48 28.38
C MET A 228 -20.29 -6.41 28.49
N LYS A 229 -20.90 -6.40 29.67
CA LYS A 229 -22.24 -6.96 29.87
C LYS A 229 -23.25 -5.86 29.59
N TRP A 230 -24.08 -6.09 28.59
CA TRP A 230 -25.09 -5.17 28.14
C TRP A 230 -26.47 -5.62 28.61
N ASP A 231 -27.30 -4.67 28.96
CA ASP A 231 -28.64 -4.80 29.47
C ASP A 231 -29.53 -3.76 28.79
N PHE A 232 -30.57 -4.20 28.11
CA PHE A 232 -31.45 -3.35 27.30
C PHE A 232 -32.88 -3.51 27.72
N ASP A 233 -33.55 -2.44 28.10
CA ASP A 233 -35.00 -2.41 28.31
C ASP A 233 -35.65 -1.72 27.11
N ILE A 234 -36.61 -2.38 26.45
CA ILE A 234 -37.34 -1.81 25.32
C ILE A 234 -38.50 -0.98 25.88
N LYS A 235 -38.35 0.34 25.74
CA LYS A 235 -39.38 1.31 26.17
C LYS A 235 -40.47 1.52 25.16
N GLU A 236 -40.11 1.61 23.88
CA GLU A 236 -41.04 1.90 22.81
C GLU A 236 -40.48 1.35 21.48
N VAL A 237 -41.38 0.85 20.64
CA VAL A 237 -41.05 0.42 19.28
C VAL A 237 -41.73 1.38 18.30
N ASN A 238 -40.91 1.99 17.46
CA ASN A 238 -41.40 2.98 16.48
C ASN A 238 -41.07 2.46 15.07
N GLU A 239 -42.13 2.35 14.26
CA GLU A 239 -41.99 2.08 12.83
C GLU A 239 -41.68 3.38 12.09
N GLN A 240 -40.72 3.33 11.19
CA GLN A 240 -40.40 4.42 10.28
C GLN A 240 -41.41 4.41 9.14
N VAL A 241 -42.34 5.38 9.15
CA VAL A 241 -43.32 5.57 8.07
C VAL A 241 -42.76 6.58 7.06
N LEU A 242 -42.44 6.09 5.89
CA LEU A 242 -41.97 6.95 4.80
C LEU A 242 -43.14 7.72 4.17
N PRO A 243 -42.94 8.98 3.78
CA PRO A 243 -43.94 9.71 3.00
C PRO A 243 -44.16 9.04 1.63
N GLU A 244 -45.34 9.24 1.04
CA GLU A 244 -45.60 8.78 -0.32
C GLU A 244 -44.77 9.61 -1.31
N LEU A 245 -44.13 8.91 -2.27
CA LEU A 245 -43.39 9.57 -3.34
C LEU A 245 -44.39 10.14 -4.37
N THR A 246 -44.73 11.42 -4.23
CA THR A 246 -45.61 12.15 -5.16
C THR A 246 -44.87 13.32 -5.80
N ASP A 247 -45.39 13.85 -6.88
CA ASP A 247 -44.83 15.05 -7.52
C ASP A 247 -44.80 16.25 -6.56
N GLU A 248 -45.83 16.38 -5.71
CA GLU A 248 -45.85 17.42 -4.68
C GLU A 248 -44.72 17.28 -3.67
N TRP A 249 -44.47 16.06 -3.17
CA TRP A 249 -43.36 15.81 -2.26
C TRP A 249 -42.02 16.15 -2.92
N VAL A 250 -41.84 15.77 -4.21
CA VAL A 250 -40.63 16.06 -4.96
C VAL A 250 -40.41 17.55 -5.14
N GLU A 251 -41.43 18.31 -5.48
CA GLU A 251 -41.36 19.78 -5.64
C GLU A 251 -41.01 20.48 -4.31
N GLU A 252 -41.53 19.99 -3.17
CA GLU A 252 -41.26 20.57 -1.85
C GLU A 252 -39.87 20.25 -1.31
N ASN A 253 -39.35 19.06 -1.62
CA ASN A 253 -38.12 18.49 -0.98
C ASN A 253 -36.93 18.38 -1.92
N SER A 254 -37.05 18.78 -3.19
CA SER A 254 -35.97 18.72 -4.18
C SER A 254 -36.04 19.87 -5.18
N GLU A 255 -35.07 19.93 -6.08
CA GLU A 255 -35.04 20.88 -7.21
C GLU A 255 -35.87 20.41 -8.43
N PHE A 256 -36.49 19.24 -8.34
CA PHE A 256 -37.23 18.62 -9.42
C PHE A 256 -38.76 18.84 -9.25
N ALA A 257 -39.48 18.91 -10.37
CA ALA A 257 -40.93 19.12 -10.35
C ALA A 257 -41.76 17.82 -10.41
N THR A 258 -41.12 16.68 -10.73
CA THR A 258 -41.83 15.40 -10.89
C THR A 258 -40.99 14.25 -10.39
N VAL A 259 -41.66 13.17 -10.00
CA VAL A 259 -41.03 11.90 -9.62
C VAL A 259 -40.14 11.34 -10.75
N GLU A 260 -40.61 11.46 -12.01
CA GLU A 260 -39.85 11.00 -13.17
C GLU A 260 -38.51 11.77 -13.31
N ALA A 261 -38.55 13.09 -13.18
CA ALA A 261 -37.33 13.92 -13.25
C ALA A 261 -36.35 13.61 -12.10
N LEU A 262 -36.84 13.38 -10.88
CA LEU A 262 -36.05 12.95 -9.75
C LEU A 262 -35.37 11.56 -10.03
N ARG A 263 -36.15 10.59 -10.50
CA ARG A 263 -35.63 9.25 -10.83
C ARG A 263 -34.57 9.32 -11.91
N ASP A 264 -34.77 10.11 -12.96
CA ASP A 264 -33.80 10.32 -14.02
C ASP A 264 -32.48 10.93 -13.50
N ALA A 265 -32.59 11.95 -12.64
CA ALA A 265 -31.42 12.60 -12.04
C ALA A 265 -30.63 11.63 -11.13
N VAL A 266 -31.33 10.87 -10.29
CA VAL A 266 -30.75 9.83 -9.42
C VAL A 266 -30.08 8.75 -10.27
N SER A 267 -30.75 8.27 -11.32
CA SER A 267 -30.20 7.28 -12.27
C SER A 267 -28.92 7.77 -12.92
N GLN A 268 -28.90 9.02 -13.41
CA GLN A 268 -27.71 9.61 -14.01
C GLN A 268 -26.57 9.80 -13.00
N GLN A 269 -26.87 10.19 -11.77
CA GLN A 269 -25.87 10.35 -10.72
C GLN A 269 -25.22 9.01 -10.36
N ILE A 270 -26.04 7.97 -10.12
CA ILE A 270 -25.55 6.63 -9.79
C ILE A 270 -24.76 6.05 -10.97
N SER A 271 -25.27 6.19 -12.21
CA SER A 271 -24.59 5.70 -13.40
C SER A 271 -23.21 6.35 -13.60
N ARG A 272 -23.08 7.66 -13.35
CA ARG A 272 -21.76 8.32 -13.41
C ARG A 272 -20.77 7.73 -12.40
N MET A 273 -21.20 7.44 -11.18
CA MET A 273 -20.36 6.81 -10.16
C MET A 273 -20.00 5.38 -10.57
N LYS A 274 -21.00 4.59 -11.00
CA LYS A 274 -20.78 3.18 -11.43
C LYS A 274 -19.89 3.07 -12.66
N VAL A 275 -19.91 4.04 -13.59
CA VAL A 275 -18.97 4.05 -14.72
C VAL A 275 -17.53 4.19 -14.24
N VAL A 276 -17.25 5.08 -13.29
CA VAL A 276 -15.91 5.25 -12.72
C VAL A 276 -15.49 3.99 -11.96
N GLU A 277 -16.38 3.45 -11.13
CA GLU A 277 -16.15 2.21 -10.38
C GLU A 277 -15.86 1.04 -11.31
N ALA A 278 -16.66 0.85 -12.36
CA ALA A 278 -16.46 -0.20 -13.35
C ALA A 278 -15.14 -0.04 -14.13
N GLN A 279 -14.70 1.19 -14.40
CA GLN A 279 -13.41 1.45 -15.04
C GLN A 279 -12.25 1.07 -14.12
N MET A 280 -12.31 1.45 -12.84
CA MET A 280 -11.31 1.08 -11.83
C MET A 280 -11.27 -0.43 -11.63
N SER A 281 -12.44 -1.05 -11.39
CA SER A 281 -12.56 -2.51 -11.22
C SER A 281 -12.04 -3.27 -12.45
N ARG A 282 -12.34 -2.80 -13.66
CA ARG A 282 -11.81 -3.40 -14.90
C ARG A 282 -10.28 -3.34 -14.94
N ARG A 283 -9.70 -2.16 -14.59
CA ARG A 283 -8.24 -1.99 -14.55
C ARG A 283 -7.62 -2.97 -13.55
N ASP A 284 -8.13 -2.99 -12.33
CA ASP A 284 -7.56 -3.79 -11.24
C ASP A 284 -7.70 -5.29 -11.52
N ALA A 285 -8.90 -5.73 -11.95
CA ALA A 285 -9.12 -7.12 -12.33
C ALA A 285 -8.27 -7.55 -13.54
N THR A 286 -8.01 -6.64 -14.49
CA THR A 286 -7.14 -6.94 -15.64
C THR A 286 -5.68 -7.07 -15.19
N LEU A 287 -5.20 -6.21 -14.28
CA LEU A 287 -3.85 -6.30 -13.74
C LEU A 287 -3.66 -7.58 -12.93
N GLU A 288 -4.64 -7.94 -12.10
CA GLU A 288 -4.61 -9.18 -11.32
C GLU A 288 -4.58 -10.41 -12.24
N ALA A 289 -5.51 -10.48 -13.20
CA ALA A 289 -5.54 -11.58 -14.16
C ALA A 289 -4.28 -11.68 -15.04
N LEU A 290 -3.65 -10.54 -15.35
CA LEU A 290 -2.37 -10.50 -16.06
C LEU A 290 -1.25 -11.05 -15.18
N GLY A 291 -1.21 -10.64 -13.91
CA GLY A 291 -0.26 -11.16 -12.92
C GLY A 291 -0.37 -12.65 -12.73
N ASP A 292 -1.59 -13.20 -12.72
CA ASP A 292 -1.85 -14.63 -12.55
C ASP A 292 -1.31 -15.51 -13.69
N LEU A 293 -0.94 -14.92 -14.83
CA LEU A 293 -0.23 -15.64 -15.88
C LEU A 293 1.22 -15.97 -15.50
N ILE A 294 1.77 -15.32 -14.49
CA ILE A 294 3.12 -15.59 -13.97
C ILE A 294 3.03 -16.65 -12.87
N GLU A 295 3.76 -17.75 -13.04
CA GLU A 295 3.84 -18.81 -12.04
C GLU A 295 4.55 -18.31 -10.76
N GLU A 296 3.99 -18.65 -9.60
CA GLU A 296 4.53 -18.19 -8.30
C GLU A 296 5.99 -18.60 -8.06
N GLY A 297 6.37 -19.81 -8.53
CA GLY A 297 7.73 -20.33 -8.39
C GLY A 297 8.80 -19.58 -9.20
N LEU A 298 8.38 -18.65 -10.07
CA LEU A 298 9.29 -17.83 -10.87
C LEU A 298 9.56 -16.45 -10.25
N LEU A 299 8.92 -16.14 -9.12
CA LEU A 299 9.08 -14.84 -8.45
C LEU A 299 10.38 -14.81 -7.64
N PRO A 300 11.30 -13.86 -7.90
CA PRO A 300 12.47 -13.67 -7.08
C PRO A 300 12.11 -13.23 -5.66
N GLU A 301 12.65 -13.93 -4.65
CA GLU A 301 12.41 -13.57 -3.26
C GLU A 301 12.91 -12.15 -2.94
N ALA A 302 14.03 -11.74 -3.56
CA ALA A 302 14.59 -10.40 -3.40
C ALA A 302 13.60 -9.29 -3.80
N LEU A 303 12.79 -9.49 -4.84
CA LEU A 303 11.75 -8.54 -5.24
C LEU A 303 10.59 -8.53 -4.24
N ILE A 304 10.18 -9.70 -3.76
CA ILE A 304 9.10 -9.82 -2.77
C ILE A 304 9.51 -9.12 -1.47
N ASP A 305 10.72 -9.37 -1.00
CA ASP A 305 11.23 -8.78 0.24
C ASP A 305 11.36 -7.25 0.12
N SER A 306 11.92 -6.75 -0.99
CA SER A 306 12.03 -5.31 -1.27
C SER A 306 10.66 -4.62 -1.34
N GLU A 307 9.68 -5.24 -2.01
CA GLU A 307 8.32 -4.71 -2.09
C GLU A 307 7.63 -4.75 -0.72
N THR A 308 7.88 -5.81 0.07
CA THR A 308 7.34 -5.91 1.44
C THR A 308 7.89 -4.80 2.33
N GLU A 309 9.21 -4.53 2.28
CA GLU A 309 9.84 -3.43 3.01
C GLU A 309 9.24 -2.07 2.60
N SER A 310 9.05 -1.86 1.30
CA SER A 310 8.40 -0.64 0.78
C SER A 310 7.00 -0.44 1.35
N ARG A 311 6.18 -1.49 1.38
CA ARG A 311 4.82 -1.45 1.95
C ARG A 311 4.79 -1.19 3.45
N VAL A 312 5.72 -1.78 4.19
CA VAL A 312 5.89 -1.50 5.62
C VAL A 312 6.22 -0.01 5.83
N HIS A 313 7.14 0.53 5.04
CA HIS A 313 7.52 1.93 5.09
C HIS A 313 6.35 2.87 4.76
N GLU A 314 5.59 2.57 3.72
CA GLU A 314 4.40 3.34 3.33
C GLU A 314 3.34 3.31 4.42
N LEU A 315 3.10 2.14 5.04
CA LEU A 315 2.17 2.02 6.16
C LEU A 315 2.62 2.87 7.34
N GLN A 316 3.89 2.79 7.73
CA GLN A 316 4.46 3.59 8.82
C GLN A 316 4.30 5.10 8.55
N HIS A 317 4.60 5.52 7.32
CA HIS A 317 4.46 6.92 6.91
C HIS A 317 3.00 7.39 6.96
N ARG A 318 2.06 6.55 6.49
CA ARG A 318 0.62 6.85 6.54
C ARG A 318 0.11 6.98 7.98
N LEU A 319 0.49 6.05 8.85
CA LEU A 319 0.13 6.08 10.26
C LEU A 319 0.72 7.33 10.96
N SER A 320 1.98 7.64 10.70
CA SER A 320 2.66 8.81 11.26
C SER A 320 1.97 10.13 10.86
N ASN A 321 1.51 10.24 9.61
CA ASN A 321 0.74 11.41 9.12
C ASN A 321 -0.62 11.56 9.82
N GLN A 322 -1.17 10.46 10.35
CA GLN A 322 -2.41 10.45 11.14
C GLN A 322 -2.15 10.59 12.66
N GLY A 323 -0.88 10.75 13.06
CA GLY A 323 -0.51 10.85 14.48
C GLY A 323 -0.59 9.51 15.23
N LEU A 324 -0.59 8.38 14.50
CA LEU A 324 -0.63 7.03 15.06
C LEU A 324 0.74 6.35 14.94
N GLU A 325 1.13 5.66 15.99
CA GLU A 325 2.29 4.78 15.98
C GLU A 325 1.90 3.35 15.59
N LEU A 326 2.79 2.61 14.94
CA LEU A 326 2.55 1.24 14.50
C LEU A 326 2.12 0.32 15.65
N ASP A 327 2.77 0.44 16.82
CA ASP A 327 2.44 -0.35 18.01
C ASP A 327 1.01 -0.08 18.51
N THR A 328 0.54 1.16 18.37
CA THR A 328 -0.84 1.53 18.73
C THR A 328 -1.83 0.96 17.72
N PHE A 329 -1.50 1.03 16.44
CA PHE A 329 -2.30 0.42 15.36
C PHE A 329 -2.45 -1.09 15.58
N LEU A 330 -1.35 -1.82 15.83
CA LEU A 330 -1.38 -3.27 16.08
C LEU A 330 -2.24 -3.65 17.30
N ARG A 331 -2.18 -2.84 18.37
CA ARG A 331 -3.03 -3.06 19.56
C ARG A 331 -4.51 -2.83 19.28
N VAL A 332 -4.84 -1.77 18.55
CA VAL A 332 -6.25 -1.44 18.22
C VAL A 332 -6.85 -2.48 17.27
N THR A 333 -6.08 -2.95 16.30
CA THR A 333 -6.52 -3.97 15.34
C THR A 333 -6.42 -5.40 15.89
N ASN A 334 -5.84 -5.58 17.08
CA ASN A 334 -5.57 -6.89 17.69
C ASN A 334 -4.78 -7.84 16.76
N GLN A 335 -3.83 -7.27 16.01
CA GLN A 335 -2.95 -8.01 15.08
C GLN A 335 -1.54 -8.09 15.64
N SER A 336 -0.86 -9.21 15.39
CA SER A 336 0.57 -9.31 15.65
C SER A 336 1.38 -8.66 14.51
N ALA A 337 2.62 -8.26 14.80
CA ALA A 337 3.53 -7.76 13.77
C ALA A 337 3.82 -8.83 12.70
N GLU A 338 3.86 -10.10 13.10
CA GLU A 338 4.09 -11.23 12.20
C GLU A 338 2.91 -11.42 11.23
N ASP A 339 1.67 -11.34 11.73
CA ASP A 339 0.46 -11.43 10.89
C ASP A 339 0.40 -10.26 9.90
N LEU A 340 0.70 -9.05 10.35
CA LEU A 340 0.76 -7.88 9.48
C LEU A 340 1.79 -8.05 8.36
N ILE A 341 3.01 -8.50 8.69
CA ILE A 341 4.07 -8.75 7.70
C ILE A 341 3.62 -9.85 6.72
N ALA A 342 2.95 -10.91 7.19
CA ALA A 342 2.45 -11.98 6.33
C ALA A 342 1.43 -11.45 5.30
N VAL A 343 0.50 -10.60 5.72
CA VAL A 343 -0.48 -9.95 4.82
C VAL A 343 0.24 -9.05 3.81
N LEU A 344 1.16 -8.21 4.28
CA LEU A 344 1.91 -7.32 3.39
C LEU A 344 2.79 -8.09 2.40
N LYS A 345 3.34 -9.24 2.80
CA LYS A 345 4.12 -10.12 1.91
C LYS A 345 3.25 -10.77 0.83
N ASP A 346 2.03 -11.15 1.14
CA ASP A 346 1.08 -11.67 0.15
C ASP A 346 0.67 -10.59 -0.87
N ASP A 347 0.44 -9.37 -0.41
CA ASP A 347 0.17 -8.24 -1.30
C ASP A 347 1.40 -7.84 -2.13
N ALA A 348 2.60 -7.95 -1.56
CA ALA A 348 3.86 -7.75 -2.27
C ALA A 348 4.05 -8.77 -3.40
N LYS A 349 3.74 -10.04 -3.15
CA LYS A 349 3.78 -11.09 -4.19
C LYS A 349 2.87 -10.76 -5.37
N LYS A 350 1.64 -10.29 -5.11
CA LYS A 350 0.70 -9.88 -6.16
C LYS A 350 1.25 -8.70 -6.97
N ALA A 351 1.81 -7.70 -6.31
CA ALA A 351 2.41 -6.54 -6.96
C ALA A 351 3.61 -6.92 -7.84
N VAL A 352 4.50 -7.78 -7.32
CA VAL A 352 5.66 -8.28 -8.08
C VAL A 352 5.21 -9.09 -9.30
N ARG A 353 4.18 -9.92 -9.18
CA ARG A 353 3.59 -10.64 -10.33
C ARG A 353 3.12 -9.67 -11.41
N VAL A 354 2.38 -8.65 -11.02
CA VAL A 354 1.85 -7.64 -11.93
C VAL A 354 2.98 -6.86 -12.60
N ASP A 355 4.01 -6.43 -11.85
CA ASP A 355 5.18 -5.73 -12.42
C ASP A 355 5.90 -6.60 -13.46
N LEU A 356 6.18 -7.85 -13.13
CA LEU A 356 6.85 -8.78 -14.05
C LEU A 356 5.99 -9.07 -15.30
N ALA A 357 4.69 -9.23 -15.13
CA ALA A 357 3.76 -9.46 -16.24
C ALA A 357 3.64 -8.23 -17.16
N LEU A 358 3.58 -7.02 -16.60
CA LEU A 358 3.56 -5.78 -17.39
C LEU A 358 4.85 -5.58 -18.17
N ARG A 359 6.00 -5.87 -17.57
CA ARG A 359 7.30 -5.82 -18.26
C ARG A 359 7.40 -6.85 -19.38
N ALA A 360 6.91 -8.06 -19.11
CA ALA A 360 6.85 -9.11 -20.12
C ALA A 360 5.90 -8.74 -21.29
N LEU A 361 4.75 -8.12 -20.98
CA LEU A 361 3.80 -7.60 -21.97
C LEU A 361 4.43 -6.50 -22.81
N ALA A 362 5.03 -5.48 -22.15
CA ALA A 362 5.66 -4.36 -22.83
C ALA A 362 6.74 -4.83 -23.82
N ARG A 363 7.57 -5.77 -23.39
CA ARG A 363 8.62 -6.35 -24.23
C ARG A 363 8.05 -7.20 -25.39
N GLY A 364 7.03 -8.04 -25.10
CA GLY A 364 6.41 -8.90 -26.09
C GLY A 364 5.62 -8.14 -27.18
N GLU A 365 5.02 -7.00 -26.82
CA GLU A 365 4.24 -6.15 -27.73
C GLU A 365 5.06 -4.95 -28.26
N ASN A 366 6.37 -4.84 -27.94
CA ASN A 366 7.25 -3.74 -28.29
C ASN A 366 6.69 -2.36 -27.88
N LEU A 367 6.23 -2.26 -26.64
CA LEU A 367 5.66 -1.04 -26.05
C LEU A 367 6.74 -0.23 -25.32
N ASP A 368 7.82 0.12 -26.02
CA ASP A 368 8.88 0.92 -25.43
C ASP A 368 8.44 2.39 -25.30
N ALA A 369 8.75 2.98 -24.15
CA ALA A 369 8.60 4.42 -23.98
C ALA A 369 9.74 5.14 -24.74
N THR A 370 9.39 6.09 -25.61
CA THR A 370 10.40 6.97 -26.23
C THR A 370 10.82 8.04 -25.23
N ASP A 371 12.06 8.54 -25.34
CA ASP A 371 12.56 9.61 -24.48
C ASP A 371 11.63 10.83 -24.50
N GLU A 372 11.06 11.17 -25.67
CA GLU A 372 10.11 12.27 -25.83
C GLU A 372 8.85 12.08 -24.97
N ARG A 373 8.30 10.84 -24.89
CA ARG A 373 7.12 10.55 -24.06
C ARG A 373 7.44 10.55 -22.57
N VAL A 374 8.66 10.14 -22.21
CA VAL A 374 9.15 10.21 -20.82
C VAL A 374 9.26 11.67 -20.39
N ASP A 375 9.85 12.54 -21.23
CA ASP A 375 9.98 13.95 -20.95
C ASP A 375 8.63 14.68 -20.87
N GLU A 376 7.65 14.33 -21.73
CA GLU A 376 6.27 14.85 -21.66
C GLU A 376 5.58 14.47 -20.35
N GLU A 377 5.70 13.22 -19.90
CA GLU A 377 5.09 12.74 -18.67
C GLU A 377 5.73 13.41 -17.44
N LEU A 378 7.05 13.53 -17.42
CA LEU A 378 7.78 14.25 -16.36
C LEU A 378 7.36 15.72 -16.28
N ALA A 379 7.17 16.38 -17.42
CA ALA A 379 6.71 17.76 -17.47
C ALA A 379 5.26 17.94 -16.99
N THR A 380 4.42 16.90 -17.10
CA THR A 380 3.02 16.92 -16.67
C THR A 380 2.89 16.65 -15.17
N THR A 381 3.87 15.93 -14.59
CA THR A 381 3.85 15.48 -13.17
C THR A 381 4.60 16.47 -12.25
N ALA A 382 5.44 17.37 -12.81
CA ALA A 382 6.20 18.40 -12.09
C ALA A 382 5.39 19.68 -11.90
#